data_99e41eb343a39f44109274c93da073bf
#
_entry.id   99e41eb343a39f44109274c93da073bf
#
_cell.length_a   1.000
_cell.length_b   1.000
_cell.length_c   1.000
_cell.angle_alpha   90.00
_cell.angle_beta   90.00
_cell.angle_gamma   90.00
#
_symmetry.space_group_name_H-M   'P 1'
#
loop_
_entity.id
_entity.type
_entity.pdbx_description
1 polymer ?
#
loop_
_entity_poly.entity_id
_entity_poly.type
_entity_poly.pdbx_seq_one_letter_code
_entity_poly.pdbx_strand_id
1 'polypeptide(L)'
;MKRLHALDTLRGIAALAIVVWHWQHFYAISGVWPPGWDHTAQPFYWALKPLYDAGWAAVDLFFALSGFIFFWLYAPAIRNRAMSFGKFAWLRFSRLYPLHFVTLIGVAILQYYFHKATGHFFIYQINDAQHFASALIMAQQWLPPSTEQYFNGPAWSVSIEVLLYCIFFVLCRVGLRGGWWSLLVSVIAIPLLWWNEFIARGMMGFFLGGSLYAVTEFVVARADAKRIARGLCIAELVAWVLLVIDCYFSPLHNMAYWIAGHISDDAGEWYIGDSDNVFLLLFIYTVSPLTILALALHERVLKGNWQRFSFVGDISYSTYLLHFPMQLSLALIAAHFALTPAFFENGVALFVFYAVLIGLCALSFNAFERPMQAWLRGLSHKRSPAPE
;
A
#
# COMPACT_ATOMS: atom_id res chain seq x y z
N MET A 1 17.57 17.28 3.97
CA MET A 1 17.16 16.70 2.67
C MET A 1 15.85 17.36 2.26
N LYS A 2 15.70 17.78 1.00
CA LYS A 2 14.42 18.32 0.54
C LYS A 2 13.39 17.18 0.47
N ARG A 3 12.25 17.38 1.08
CA ARG A 3 11.09 16.49 1.02
C ARG A 3 10.45 16.58 -0.37
N LEU A 4 9.89 15.51 -0.91
CA LEU A 4 9.07 15.51 -2.12
C LEU A 4 7.59 15.48 -1.72
N HIS A 5 7.00 16.67 -1.64
CA HIS A 5 5.62 16.85 -1.19
C HIS A 5 4.59 16.21 -2.14
N ALA A 6 4.89 16.16 -3.44
CA ALA A 6 4.03 15.51 -4.43
C ALA A 6 3.91 14.01 -4.16
N LEU A 7 5.03 13.33 -3.88
CA LEU A 7 5.02 11.90 -3.57
C LEU A 7 4.40 11.59 -2.20
N ASP A 8 4.58 12.50 -1.22
CA ASP A 8 3.87 12.37 0.07
C ASP A 8 2.36 12.53 -0.12
N THR A 9 1.91 13.49 -0.94
CA THR A 9 0.49 13.67 -1.27
C THR A 9 -0.07 12.43 -1.95
N LEU A 10 0.65 11.89 -2.95
CA LEU A 10 0.25 10.66 -3.64
C LEU A 10 0.07 9.49 -2.66
N ARG A 11 1.01 9.32 -1.72
CA ARG A 11 0.92 8.30 -0.68
C ARG A 11 -0.35 8.46 0.17
N GLY A 12 -0.71 9.68 0.53
CA GLY A 12 -1.93 9.95 1.29
C GLY A 12 -3.20 9.62 0.50
N ILE A 13 -3.27 10.02 -0.77
CA ILE A 13 -4.39 9.71 -1.66
C ILE A 13 -4.53 8.18 -1.83
N ALA A 14 -3.44 7.47 -2.04
CA ALA A 14 -3.43 6.01 -2.15
C ALA A 14 -3.96 5.33 -0.87
N ALA A 15 -3.60 5.85 0.33
CA ALA A 15 -4.16 5.34 1.59
C ALA A 15 -5.68 5.51 1.67
N LEU A 16 -6.19 6.67 1.26
CA LEU A 16 -7.63 6.93 1.24
C LEU A 16 -8.36 6.07 0.19
N ALA A 17 -7.75 5.82 -0.97
CA ALA A 17 -8.31 4.94 -2.00
C ALA A 17 -8.51 3.50 -1.49
N ILE A 18 -7.54 2.97 -0.73
CA ILE A 18 -7.63 1.64 -0.10
C ILE A 18 -8.80 1.57 0.89
N VAL A 19 -9.10 2.64 1.60
CA VAL A 19 -10.24 2.68 2.53
C VAL A 19 -11.58 2.57 1.79
N VAL A 20 -11.71 3.20 0.59
CA VAL A 20 -12.91 3.02 -0.26
C VAL A 20 -13.04 1.56 -0.67
N TRP A 21 -11.97 0.93 -1.14
CA TRP A 21 -11.99 -0.49 -1.53
C TRP A 21 -12.41 -1.39 -0.37
N HIS A 22 -11.93 -1.14 0.84
CA HIS A 22 -12.29 -1.93 2.02
C HIS A 22 -13.72 -1.66 2.53
N TRP A 23 -14.46 -0.69 2.00
CA TRP A 23 -15.85 -0.43 2.42
C TRP A 23 -16.76 -1.64 2.23
N GLN A 24 -16.49 -2.48 1.25
CA GLN A 24 -17.20 -3.74 1.01
C GLN A 24 -17.17 -4.72 2.19
N HIS A 25 -16.25 -4.58 3.13
CA HIS A 25 -16.19 -5.40 4.34
C HIS A 25 -17.47 -5.36 5.17
N PHE A 26 -18.22 -4.26 5.13
CA PHE A 26 -19.49 -4.14 5.87
C PHE A 26 -20.62 -5.01 5.32
N TYR A 27 -20.47 -5.57 4.13
CA TYR A 27 -21.46 -6.44 3.48
C TYR A 27 -21.10 -7.93 3.58
N ALA A 28 -19.88 -8.25 3.99
CA ALA A 28 -19.43 -9.63 4.13
C ALA A 28 -19.79 -10.22 5.50
N ILE A 29 -20.13 -11.52 5.50
CA ILE A 29 -20.35 -12.31 6.71
C ILE A 29 -19.24 -13.35 6.79
N SER A 30 -18.47 -13.36 7.87
CA SER A 30 -17.33 -14.26 8.02
C SER A 30 -16.31 -14.17 6.87
N GLY A 31 -16.15 -12.97 6.27
CA GLY A 31 -15.26 -12.75 5.13
C GLY A 31 -15.80 -13.22 3.77
N VAL A 32 -17.06 -13.65 3.71
CA VAL A 32 -17.73 -14.10 2.48
C VAL A 32 -18.89 -13.19 2.16
N TRP A 33 -19.00 -12.75 0.91
CA TRP A 33 -20.14 -11.95 0.46
C TRP A 33 -21.36 -12.86 0.26
N PRO A 34 -22.56 -12.46 0.77
CA PRO A 34 -23.77 -13.25 0.60
C PRO A 34 -24.11 -13.44 -0.88
N PRO A 35 -24.66 -14.61 -1.28
CA PRO A 35 -25.19 -14.79 -2.62
C PRO A 35 -26.20 -13.71 -2.99
N GLY A 36 -26.03 -13.09 -4.16
CA GLY A 36 -26.88 -12.01 -4.64
C GLY A 36 -26.60 -10.64 -4.02
N TRP A 37 -25.49 -10.46 -3.32
CA TRP A 37 -25.04 -9.14 -2.89
C TRP A 37 -24.87 -8.21 -4.10
N ASP A 38 -25.57 -7.07 -4.05
CA ASP A 38 -25.45 -6.04 -5.08
C ASP A 38 -24.27 -5.12 -4.78
N HIS A 39 -23.19 -5.32 -5.53
CA HIS A 39 -21.98 -4.52 -5.44
C HIS A 39 -22.24 -3.02 -5.70
N THR A 40 -23.27 -2.70 -6.50
CA THR A 40 -23.61 -1.33 -6.85
C THR A 40 -24.36 -0.57 -5.76
N ALA A 41 -24.81 -1.25 -4.70
CA ALA A 41 -25.43 -0.64 -3.53
C ALA A 41 -24.46 0.17 -2.65
N GLN A 42 -23.17 0.06 -2.88
CA GLN A 42 -22.17 0.84 -2.15
C GLN A 42 -22.34 2.36 -2.39
N PRO A 43 -22.04 3.21 -1.36
CA PRO A 43 -22.28 4.65 -1.45
C PRO A 43 -21.56 5.29 -2.65
N PHE A 44 -22.28 6.07 -3.44
CA PHE A 44 -21.75 6.75 -4.64
C PHE A 44 -21.04 5.81 -5.62
N TYR A 45 -21.48 4.55 -5.72
CA TYR A 45 -20.78 3.51 -6.47
C TYR A 45 -20.33 3.96 -7.85
N TRP A 46 -21.25 4.54 -8.66
CA TRP A 46 -20.93 4.95 -10.04
C TRP A 46 -19.86 6.05 -10.10
N ALA A 47 -19.74 6.90 -9.10
CA ALA A 47 -18.70 7.91 -9.05
C ALA A 47 -17.37 7.36 -8.53
N LEU A 48 -17.43 6.39 -7.60
CA LEU A 48 -16.27 5.81 -6.93
C LEU A 48 -15.91 4.41 -7.48
N LYS A 49 -16.57 3.94 -8.54
CA LYS A 49 -16.37 2.60 -9.11
C LYS A 49 -14.90 2.21 -9.29
N PRO A 50 -14.01 3.05 -9.87
CA PRO A 50 -12.60 2.69 -9.99
C PRO A 50 -11.89 2.44 -8.65
N LEU A 51 -12.37 3.08 -7.57
CA LEU A 51 -11.81 2.89 -6.22
C LEU A 51 -12.39 1.65 -5.55
N TYR A 52 -13.67 1.34 -5.77
CA TYR A 52 -14.29 0.12 -5.25
C TYR A 52 -13.75 -1.14 -5.94
N ASP A 53 -13.52 -1.09 -7.24
CA ASP A 53 -13.12 -2.27 -8.02
C ASP A 53 -11.60 -2.46 -8.04
N ALA A 54 -10.82 -1.37 -8.14
CA ALA A 54 -9.37 -1.40 -8.35
C ALA A 54 -8.55 -0.72 -7.25
N GLY A 55 -9.18 -0.24 -6.17
CA GLY A 55 -8.48 0.47 -5.08
C GLY A 55 -7.43 -0.36 -4.35
N TRP A 56 -7.50 -1.69 -4.41
CA TRP A 56 -6.51 -2.62 -3.87
C TRP A 56 -5.12 -2.45 -4.51
N ALA A 57 -5.05 -2.04 -5.79
CA ALA A 57 -3.80 -1.80 -6.49
C ALA A 57 -2.99 -0.60 -5.93
N ALA A 58 -3.62 0.27 -5.14
CA ALA A 58 -2.90 1.36 -4.47
C ALA A 58 -1.82 0.87 -3.50
N VAL A 59 -1.87 -0.39 -3.05
CA VAL A 59 -0.80 -1.01 -2.25
C VAL A 59 0.48 -1.18 -3.08
N ASP A 60 0.36 -1.51 -4.37
CA ASP A 60 1.50 -1.65 -5.27
C ASP A 60 2.18 -0.30 -5.53
N LEU A 61 1.39 0.78 -5.60
CA LEU A 61 1.90 2.13 -5.63
C LEU A 61 2.68 2.48 -4.36
N PHE A 62 2.24 2.02 -3.17
CA PHE A 62 3.02 2.19 -1.93
C PHE A 62 4.38 1.49 -2.01
N PHE A 63 4.46 0.26 -2.53
CA PHE A 63 5.73 -0.42 -2.69
C PHE A 63 6.66 0.36 -3.61
N ALA A 64 6.17 0.87 -4.74
CA ALA A 64 6.97 1.66 -5.68
C ALA A 64 7.43 3.00 -5.07
N LEU A 65 6.56 3.70 -4.34
CA LEU A 65 6.92 4.91 -3.60
C LEU A 65 7.96 4.63 -2.50
N SER A 66 7.80 3.53 -1.76
CA SER A 66 8.76 3.11 -0.74
C SER A 66 10.14 2.86 -1.38
N GLY A 67 10.18 2.08 -2.46
CA GLY A 67 11.41 1.83 -3.20
C GLY A 67 12.08 3.12 -3.68
N PHE A 68 11.33 4.01 -4.33
CA PHE A 68 11.85 5.31 -4.78
C PHE A 68 12.53 6.08 -3.64
N ILE A 69 11.83 6.20 -2.49
CA ILE A 69 12.32 6.92 -1.32
C ILE A 69 13.56 6.23 -0.72
N PHE A 70 13.58 4.90 -0.66
CA PHE A 70 14.69 4.14 -0.09
C PHE A 70 15.96 4.24 -0.92
N PHE A 71 15.84 4.12 -2.24
CA PHE A 71 16.98 4.31 -3.13
C PHE A 71 17.52 5.74 -3.07
N TRP A 72 16.65 6.72 -2.93
CA TRP A 72 17.03 8.11 -2.76
C TRP A 72 17.75 8.38 -1.44
N LEU A 73 17.14 7.95 -0.32
CA LEU A 73 17.58 8.37 1.02
C LEU A 73 18.68 7.47 1.61
N TYR A 74 18.64 6.17 1.33
CA TYR A 74 19.46 5.19 2.07
C TYR A 74 20.51 4.49 1.21
N ALA A 75 20.26 4.24 -0.07
CA ALA A 75 21.16 3.46 -0.89
C ALA A 75 22.61 4.01 -0.90
N PRO A 76 22.85 5.33 -1.06
CA PRO A 76 24.23 5.86 -1.03
C PRO A 76 24.95 5.60 0.30
N ALA A 77 24.26 5.81 1.44
CA ALA A 77 24.84 5.64 2.75
C ALA A 77 25.17 4.16 3.06
N ILE A 78 24.29 3.23 2.63
CA ILE A 78 24.51 1.79 2.82
C ILE A 78 25.66 1.30 1.96
N ARG A 79 25.72 1.68 0.68
CA ARG A 79 26.79 1.32 -0.28
C ARG A 79 28.17 1.79 0.20
N ASN A 80 28.23 3.03 0.69
CA ASN A 80 29.46 3.64 1.20
C ASN A 80 29.81 3.21 2.63
N ARG A 81 29.10 2.20 3.17
CA ARG A 81 29.29 1.70 4.55
C ARG A 81 29.10 2.74 5.66
N ALA A 82 28.50 3.88 5.36
CA ALA A 82 28.18 4.93 6.32
C ALA A 82 26.94 4.62 7.18
N MET A 83 26.18 3.56 6.84
CA MET A 83 25.01 3.10 7.59
C MET A 83 25.12 1.61 7.89
N SER A 84 25.08 1.24 9.17
CA SER A 84 25.01 -0.16 9.61
C SER A 84 23.58 -0.69 9.51
N PHE A 85 23.44 -2.04 9.43
CA PHE A 85 22.12 -2.69 9.43
C PHE A 85 21.31 -2.36 10.69
N GLY A 86 21.94 -2.42 11.88
CA GLY A 86 21.26 -2.12 13.12
C GLY A 86 20.72 -0.68 13.19
N LYS A 87 21.49 0.32 12.72
CA LYS A 87 21.02 1.72 12.62
C LYS A 87 19.86 1.85 11.62
N PHE A 88 19.97 1.22 10.46
CA PHE A 88 18.92 1.22 9.46
C PHE A 88 17.64 0.55 9.97
N ALA A 89 17.74 -0.67 10.53
CA ALA A 89 16.61 -1.41 11.10
C ALA A 89 15.93 -0.62 12.24
N TRP A 90 16.70 0.01 13.13
CA TRP A 90 16.16 0.83 14.21
C TRP A 90 15.37 2.04 13.70
N LEU A 91 15.85 2.70 12.64
CA LEU A 91 15.12 3.80 12.02
C LEU A 91 13.79 3.35 11.42
N ARG A 92 13.71 2.12 10.90
CA ARG A 92 12.46 1.55 10.37
C ARG A 92 11.55 1.07 11.48
N PHE A 93 12.08 0.32 12.44
CA PHE A 93 11.37 -0.12 13.62
C PHE A 93 10.69 1.04 14.36
N SER A 94 11.46 2.09 14.67
CA SER A 94 10.92 3.27 15.35
C SER A 94 9.82 3.98 14.57
N ARG A 95 9.73 3.78 13.26
CA ARG A 95 8.70 4.37 12.38
C ARG A 95 7.43 3.53 12.32
N LEU A 96 7.56 2.20 12.21
CA LEU A 96 6.46 1.31 11.88
C LEU A 96 5.87 0.62 13.11
N TYR A 97 6.75 0.12 13.99
CA TYR A 97 6.35 -0.80 15.05
C TYR A 97 5.38 -0.21 16.10
N PRO A 98 5.53 1.03 16.57
CA PRO A 98 4.65 1.53 17.63
C PRO A 98 3.16 1.49 17.27
N LEU A 99 2.79 2.00 16.10
CA LEU A 99 1.38 2.01 15.68
C LEU A 99 0.91 0.60 15.29
N HIS A 100 1.76 -0.19 14.63
CA HIS A 100 1.46 -1.58 14.31
C HIS A 100 1.11 -2.38 15.58
N PHE A 101 1.93 -2.26 16.63
CA PHE A 101 1.70 -2.95 17.90
C PHE A 101 0.36 -2.57 18.53
N VAL A 102 0.07 -1.27 18.62
CA VAL A 102 -1.18 -0.78 19.22
C VAL A 102 -2.39 -1.24 18.42
N THR A 103 -2.33 -1.18 17.08
CA THR A 103 -3.44 -1.62 16.23
C THR A 103 -3.62 -3.15 16.26
N LEU A 104 -2.54 -3.92 16.33
CA LEU A 104 -2.62 -5.39 16.49
C LEU A 104 -3.33 -5.78 17.78
N ILE A 105 -2.92 -5.21 18.92
CA ILE A 105 -3.58 -5.45 20.21
C ILE A 105 -5.05 -5.00 20.18
N GLY A 106 -5.31 -3.81 19.65
CA GLY A 106 -6.67 -3.28 19.53
C GLY A 106 -7.56 -4.19 18.69
N VAL A 107 -7.09 -4.66 17.54
CA VAL A 107 -7.83 -5.59 16.68
C VAL A 107 -8.04 -6.94 17.37
N ALA A 108 -7.04 -7.49 18.05
CA ALA A 108 -7.19 -8.75 18.78
C ALA A 108 -8.32 -8.66 19.84
N ILE A 109 -8.37 -7.55 20.58
CA ILE A 109 -9.43 -7.29 21.56
C ILE A 109 -10.79 -7.13 20.87
N LEU A 110 -10.87 -6.33 19.81
CA LEU A 110 -12.11 -6.08 19.08
C LEU A 110 -12.64 -7.35 18.40
N GLN A 111 -11.77 -8.19 17.80
CA GLN A 111 -12.14 -9.48 17.21
C GLN A 111 -12.69 -10.45 18.27
N TYR A 112 -12.09 -10.47 19.45
CA TYR A 112 -12.62 -11.28 20.55
C TYR A 112 -14.06 -10.90 20.92
N TYR A 113 -14.33 -9.59 21.09
CA TYR A 113 -15.67 -9.11 21.40
C TYR A 113 -16.65 -9.30 20.24
N PHE A 114 -16.21 -9.11 19.01
CA PHE A 114 -17.04 -9.32 17.83
C PHE A 114 -17.44 -10.80 17.69
N HIS A 115 -16.48 -11.71 17.86
CA HIS A 115 -16.75 -13.14 17.85
C HIS A 115 -17.71 -13.55 18.96
N LYS A 116 -17.55 -13.01 20.15
CA LYS A 116 -18.45 -13.27 21.28
C LYS A 116 -19.88 -12.76 21.02
N ALA A 117 -20.04 -11.67 20.29
CA ALA A 117 -21.33 -11.07 19.97
C ALA A 117 -22.05 -11.73 18.79
N THR A 118 -21.30 -12.21 17.77
CA THR A 118 -21.86 -12.66 16.48
C THR A 118 -21.62 -14.16 16.18
N GLY A 119 -20.72 -14.82 16.93
CA GLY A 119 -20.35 -16.22 16.70
C GLY A 119 -19.26 -16.43 15.65
N HIS A 120 -18.78 -15.37 14.99
CA HIS A 120 -17.69 -15.43 13.98
C HIS A 120 -16.80 -14.21 14.09
N PHE A 121 -15.61 -14.25 13.47
CA PHE A 121 -14.73 -13.08 13.35
C PHE A 121 -15.17 -12.14 12.22
N PHE A 122 -14.82 -10.87 12.34
CA PHE A 122 -15.04 -9.90 11.26
C PHE A 122 -14.01 -10.06 10.17
N ILE A 123 -14.41 -10.31 8.93
CA ILE A 123 -13.62 -10.50 7.71
C ILE A 123 -12.59 -11.63 7.84
N TYR A 124 -11.54 -11.47 8.64
CA TYR A 124 -10.42 -12.39 8.74
C TYR A 124 -10.69 -13.44 9.82
N GLN A 125 -10.81 -14.71 9.41
CA GLN A 125 -11.29 -15.77 10.30
C GLN A 125 -10.18 -16.39 11.16
N ILE A 126 -8.90 -16.24 10.79
CA ILE A 126 -7.76 -16.77 11.53
C ILE A 126 -7.30 -15.74 12.58
N ASN A 127 -7.53 -16.05 13.85
CA ASN A 127 -7.15 -15.16 14.96
C ASN A 127 -6.63 -15.97 16.17
N ASP A 128 -5.71 -16.90 15.93
CA ASP A 128 -5.09 -17.75 16.94
C ASP A 128 -3.73 -17.22 17.44
N ALA A 129 -3.16 -17.87 18.46
CA ALA A 129 -1.93 -17.44 19.10
C ALA A 129 -0.69 -17.53 18.19
N GLN A 130 -0.64 -18.50 17.25
CA GLN A 130 0.49 -18.65 16.35
C GLN A 130 0.52 -17.49 15.34
N HIS A 131 -0.63 -17.15 14.76
CA HIS A 131 -0.76 -16.03 13.83
C HIS A 131 -0.58 -14.70 14.54
N PHE A 132 -1.02 -14.57 15.80
CA PHE A 132 -0.73 -13.40 16.62
C PHE A 132 0.78 -13.21 16.81
N ALA A 133 1.53 -14.26 17.12
CA ALA A 133 2.97 -14.21 17.31
C ALA A 133 3.72 -13.78 16.02
N SER A 134 3.30 -14.30 14.86
CA SER A 134 3.88 -13.91 13.58
C SER A 134 3.55 -12.44 13.20
N ALA A 135 2.33 -11.98 13.51
CA ALA A 135 1.96 -10.58 13.35
C ALA A 135 2.74 -9.66 14.28
N LEU A 136 2.99 -10.09 15.54
CA LEU A 136 3.74 -9.32 16.52
C LEU A 136 5.16 -8.99 16.05
N ILE A 137 5.81 -9.89 15.32
CA ILE A 137 7.14 -9.67 14.74
C ILE A 137 7.12 -9.15 13.31
N MET A 138 5.94 -8.80 12.79
CA MET A 138 5.74 -8.30 11.41
C MET A 138 6.19 -9.29 10.32
N ALA A 139 6.05 -10.60 10.56
CA ALA A 139 6.51 -11.66 9.65
C ALA A 139 5.35 -12.50 9.08
N GLN A 140 4.12 -11.99 9.13
CA GLN A 140 2.91 -12.74 8.80
C GLN A 140 2.84 -13.24 7.36
N GLN A 141 3.60 -12.67 6.44
CA GLN A 141 3.58 -13.02 5.01
C GLN A 141 4.93 -13.53 4.47
N TRP A 142 5.85 -13.94 5.36
CA TRP A 142 7.19 -14.31 4.92
C TRP A 142 7.31 -15.78 4.50
N LEU A 143 6.46 -16.66 5.03
CA LEU A 143 6.54 -18.10 4.80
C LEU A 143 5.33 -18.59 4.01
N PRO A 144 5.51 -19.40 2.93
CA PRO A 144 4.41 -20.06 2.24
C PRO A 144 3.81 -21.20 3.10
N PRO A 145 2.54 -21.54 2.92
CA PRO A 145 1.58 -21.01 1.96
C PRO A 145 0.69 -19.89 2.54
N SER A 146 1.23 -18.82 3.13
CA SER A 146 0.41 -17.82 3.76
C SER A 146 -0.15 -16.85 2.72
N THR A 147 -1.24 -17.22 2.07
CA THR A 147 -2.11 -16.33 1.31
C THR A 147 -3.21 -15.75 2.18
N GLU A 148 -3.37 -16.24 3.41
CA GLU A 148 -4.42 -15.80 4.31
C GLU A 148 -4.01 -14.59 5.13
N GLN A 149 -4.97 -13.70 5.33
CA GLN A 149 -4.81 -12.50 6.15
C GLN A 149 -5.51 -12.73 7.49
N TYR A 150 -4.95 -12.15 8.56
CA TYR A 150 -5.45 -12.35 9.91
C TYR A 150 -5.24 -11.11 10.78
N PHE A 151 -5.99 -10.99 11.87
CA PHE A 151 -6.05 -9.83 12.75
C PHE A 151 -6.29 -8.53 11.96
N ASN A 152 -5.30 -7.63 11.94
CA ASN A 152 -5.31 -6.45 11.10
C ASN A 152 -4.83 -6.83 9.69
N GLY A 153 -5.70 -7.50 8.93
CA GLY A 153 -5.35 -8.05 7.62
C GLY A 153 -4.61 -7.09 6.70
N PRO A 154 -5.02 -5.83 6.54
CA PRO A 154 -4.29 -4.85 5.73
C PRO A 154 -2.80 -4.71 6.07
N ALA A 155 -2.38 -5.03 7.30
CA ALA A 155 -0.97 -4.99 7.71
C ALA A 155 -0.08 -6.03 6.99
N TRP A 156 -0.64 -6.89 6.12
CA TRP A 156 0.14 -7.81 5.29
C TRP A 156 1.24 -7.10 4.49
N SER A 157 0.93 -5.92 3.92
CA SER A 157 1.89 -5.16 3.12
C SER A 157 3.02 -4.57 3.97
N VAL A 158 2.74 -4.23 5.23
CA VAL A 158 3.78 -3.77 6.19
C VAL A 158 4.76 -4.89 6.50
N SER A 159 4.28 -6.15 6.63
CA SER A 159 5.13 -7.33 6.77
C SER A 159 6.06 -7.51 5.56
N ILE A 160 5.51 -7.41 4.36
CA ILE A 160 6.30 -7.46 3.12
C ILE A 160 7.29 -6.29 3.08
N GLU A 161 6.89 -5.09 3.46
CA GLU A 161 7.77 -3.92 3.48
C GLU A 161 8.99 -4.14 4.39
N VAL A 162 8.81 -4.77 5.55
CA VAL A 162 9.93 -5.13 6.46
C VAL A 162 10.87 -6.15 5.80
N LEU A 163 10.35 -7.17 5.11
CA LEU A 163 11.14 -8.11 4.33
C LEU A 163 11.96 -7.40 3.24
N LEU A 164 11.31 -6.51 2.49
CA LEU A 164 11.94 -5.71 1.44
C LEU A 164 13.07 -4.82 1.99
N TYR A 165 12.95 -4.29 3.20
CA TYR A 165 14.01 -3.54 3.86
C TYR A 165 15.27 -4.38 4.08
N CYS A 166 15.10 -5.65 4.50
CA CYS A 166 16.21 -6.57 4.66
C CYS A 166 16.87 -6.89 3.31
N ILE A 167 16.07 -7.24 2.30
CA ILE A 167 16.55 -7.56 0.95
C ILE A 167 17.27 -6.33 0.35
N PHE A 168 16.65 -5.16 0.41
CA PHE A 168 17.23 -3.90 -0.07
C PHE A 168 18.59 -3.61 0.59
N PHE A 169 18.68 -3.76 1.91
CA PHE A 169 19.93 -3.51 2.62
C PHE A 169 21.05 -4.45 2.13
N VAL A 170 20.75 -5.75 2.00
CA VAL A 170 21.72 -6.75 1.53
C VAL A 170 22.15 -6.43 0.10
N LEU A 171 21.21 -6.19 -0.82
CA LEU A 171 21.51 -5.91 -2.22
C LEU A 171 22.33 -4.60 -2.38
N CYS A 172 22.03 -3.56 -1.62
CA CYS A 172 22.87 -2.36 -1.60
C CYS A 172 24.27 -2.64 -1.05
N ARG A 173 24.40 -3.54 -0.08
CA ARG A 173 25.68 -3.86 0.56
C ARG A 173 26.61 -4.69 -0.31
N VAL A 174 26.05 -5.64 -1.09
CA VAL A 174 26.82 -6.44 -2.06
C VAL A 174 27.11 -5.71 -3.36
N GLY A 175 26.65 -4.45 -3.49
CA GLY A 175 27.06 -3.57 -4.58
C GLY A 175 26.06 -3.40 -5.71
N LEU A 176 24.77 -3.70 -5.48
CA LEU A 176 23.71 -3.39 -6.46
C LEU A 176 23.71 -1.87 -6.75
N ARG A 177 24.10 -1.48 -7.97
CA ARG A 177 24.25 -0.08 -8.36
C ARG A 177 23.42 0.24 -9.60
N GLY A 178 22.77 1.42 -9.56
CA GLY A 178 22.01 1.96 -10.70
C GLY A 178 20.59 1.40 -10.82
N GLY A 179 19.80 2.09 -11.64
CA GLY A 179 18.39 1.76 -11.87
C GLY A 179 18.17 0.46 -12.63
N TRP A 180 19.12 0.09 -13.50
CA TRP A 180 19.04 -1.13 -14.31
C TRP A 180 18.92 -2.41 -13.45
N TRP A 181 19.79 -2.56 -12.44
CA TRP A 181 19.73 -3.72 -11.55
C TRP A 181 18.44 -3.79 -10.75
N SER A 182 17.95 -2.62 -10.36
CA SER A 182 16.68 -2.50 -9.66
C SER A 182 15.51 -2.94 -10.56
N LEU A 183 15.51 -2.52 -11.83
CA LEU A 183 14.53 -2.99 -12.82
C LEU A 183 14.61 -4.50 -13.04
N LEU A 184 15.83 -5.04 -13.16
CA LEU A 184 16.03 -6.48 -13.33
C LEU A 184 15.45 -7.29 -12.17
N VAL A 185 15.68 -6.87 -10.91
CA VAL A 185 15.10 -7.51 -9.73
C VAL A 185 13.57 -7.43 -9.76
N SER A 186 12.99 -6.27 -10.16
CA SER A 186 11.56 -6.10 -10.32
C SER A 186 10.97 -7.09 -11.33
N VAL A 187 11.59 -7.23 -12.51
CA VAL A 187 11.09 -8.12 -13.58
C VAL A 187 11.27 -9.60 -13.23
N ILE A 188 12.41 -9.97 -12.62
CA ILE A 188 12.66 -11.36 -12.16
C ILE A 188 11.65 -11.77 -11.07
N ALA A 189 11.06 -10.83 -10.35
CA ALA A 189 10.05 -11.13 -9.35
C ALA A 189 8.67 -11.52 -9.94
N ILE A 190 8.41 -11.29 -11.24
CA ILE A 190 7.11 -11.63 -11.87
C ILE A 190 6.73 -13.11 -11.68
N PRO A 191 7.59 -14.10 -11.93
CA PRO A 191 7.26 -15.51 -11.70
C PRO A 191 6.90 -15.85 -10.25
N LEU A 192 7.29 -15.03 -9.27
CA LEU A 192 6.91 -15.25 -7.87
C LEU A 192 5.41 -15.07 -7.63
N LEU A 193 4.65 -14.45 -8.55
CA LEU A 193 3.18 -14.34 -8.47
C LEU A 193 2.51 -15.71 -8.29
N TRP A 194 3.05 -16.75 -8.93
CA TRP A 194 2.53 -18.10 -8.83
C TRP A 194 2.97 -18.86 -7.57
N TRP A 195 3.94 -18.33 -6.81
CA TRP A 195 4.43 -18.94 -5.57
C TRP A 195 3.95 -18.18 -4.32
N ASN A 196 4.10 -16.86 -4.29
CA ASN A 196 3.63 -15.97 -3.23
C ASN A 196 3.36 -14.58 -3.81
N GLU A 197 2.10 -14.31 -4.11
CA GLU A 197 1.64 -13.06 -4.70
C GLU A 197 2.09 -11.84 -3.89
N PHE A 198 2.02 -11.89 -2.56
CA PHE A 198 2.35 -10.76 -1.70
C PHE A 198 3.83 -10.38 -1.78
N ILE A 199 4.73 -11.38 -1.77
CA ILE A 199 6.17 -11.15 -1.94
C ILE A 199 6.45 -10.64 -3.35
N ALA A 200 5.82 -11.24 -4.37
CA ALA A 200 5.99 -10.83 -5.76
C ALA A 200 5.61 -9.36 -5.96
N ARG A 201 4.43 -8.95 -5.54
CA ARG A 201 3.92 -7.57 -5.62
C ARG A 201 4.87 -6.59 -4.94
N GLY A 202 5.31 -6.93 -3.72
CA GLY A 202 6.27 -6.11 -3.00
C GLY A 202 7.60 -5.96 -3.73
N MET A 203 8.18 -7.06 -4.22
CA MET A 203 9.45 -7.06 -4.97
C MET A 203 9.33 -6.26 -6.26
N MET A 204 8.29 -6.53 -7.06
CA MET A 204 8.04 -5.81 -8.31
C MET A 204 7.95 -4.30 -8.08
N GLY A 205 7.05 -3.85 -7.22
CA GLY A 205 6.82 -2.44 -6.96
C GLY A 205 8.05 -1.75 -6.36
N PHE A 206 8.61 -2.29 -5.29
CA PHE A 206 9.71 -1.66 -4.55
C PHE A 206 10.96 -1.48 -5.42
N PHE A 207 11.37 -2.52 -6.14
CA PHE A 207 12.58 -2.43 -6.98
C PHE A 207 12.33 -1.62 -8.24
N LEU A 208 11.12 -1.61 -8.80
CA LEU A 208 10.74 -0.65 -9.83
C LEU A 208 10.90 0.79 -9.34
N GLY A 209 10.46 1.10 -8.12
CA GLY A 209 10.65 2.40 -7.49
C GLY A 209 12.10 2.87 -7.47
N GLY A 210 13.04 1.95 -7.24
CA GLY A 210 14.49 2.25 -7.34
C GLY A 210 14.94 2.67 -8.72
N SER A 211 14.38 2.06 -9.77
CA SER A 211 14.64 2.45 -11.17
C SER A 211 14.04 3.82 -11.48
N LEU A 212 12.85 4.09 -10.99
CA LEU A 212 12.18 5.38 -11.18
C LEU A 212 12.96 6.53 -10.54
N TYR A 213 13.58 6.30 -9.39
CA TYR A 213 14.50 7.26 -8.80
C TYR A 213 15.68 7.55 -9.74
N ALA A 214 16.32 6.50 -10.29
CA ALA A 214 17.44 6.68 -11.21
C ALA A 214 17.02 7.42 -12.50
N VAL A 215 15.86 7.11 -13.06
CA VAL A 215 15.29 7.81 -14.23
C VAL A 215 15.01 9.28 -13.87
N THR A 216 14.46 9.56 -12.69
CA THR A 216 14.22 10.94 -12.23
C THR A 216 15.51 11.74 -12.17
N GLU A 217 16.59 11.19 -11.58
CA GLU A 217 17.91 11.85 -11.54
C GLU A 217 18.47 12.09 -12.93
N PHE A 218 18.35 11.09 -13.81
CA PHE A 218 18.80 11.21 -15.20
C PHE A 218 18.06 12.35 -15.94
N VAL A 219 16.72 12.40 -15.83
CA VAL A 219 15.92 13.44 -16.49
C VAL A 219 16.23 14.82 -15.93
N VAL A 220 16.35 14.96 -14.60
CA VAL A 220 16.66 16.25 -13.96
C VAL A 220 17.98 16.85 -14.42
N ALA A 221 18.96 16.02 -14.77
CA ALA A 221 20.27 16.45 -15.26
C ALA A 221 20.27 16.87 -16.75
N ARG A 222 19.20 16.66 -17.50
CA ARG A 222 19.12 16.96 -18.93
C ARG A 222 18.73 18.42 -19.19
N ALA A 223 19.22 18.96 -20.31
CA ALA A 223 18.84 20.29 -20.77
C ALA A 223 17.36 20.40 -21.18
N ASP A 224 16.78 19.31 -21.71
CA ASP A 224 15.40 19.21 -22.14
C ASP A 224 14.44 18.66 -21.05
N ALA A 225 14.86 18.66 -19.78
CA ALA A 225 14.12 18.14 -18.64
C ALA A 225 12.67 18.65 -18.55
N LYS A 226 12.45 19.94 -18.84
CA LYS A 226 11.09 20.53 -18.82
C LYS A 226 10.16 19.96 -19.87
N ARG A 227 10.70 19.66 -21.07
CA ARG A 227 9.93 19.05 -22.16
C ARG A 227 9.55 17.62 -21.80
N ILE A 228 10.51 16.85 -21.30
CA ILE A 228 10.30 15.46 -20.84
C ILE A 228 9.28 15.43 -19.70
N ALA A 229 9.41 16.30 -18.69
CA ALA A 229 8.49 16.37 -17.56
C ALA A 229 7.04 16.66 -18.01
N ARG A 230 6.83 17.59 -18.95
CA ARG A 230 5.50 17.86 -19.51
C ARG A 230 4.93 16.66 -20.26
N GLY A 231 5.76 16.00 -21.08
CA GLY A 231 5.35 14.81 -21.81
C GLY A 231 4.93 13.68 -20.87
N LEU A 232 5.66 13.48 -19.76
CA LEU A 232 5.31 12.47 -18.76
C LEU A 232 4.03 12.83 -17.98
N CYS A 233 3.78 14.11 -17.70
CA CYS A 233 2.49 14.53 -17.09
C CYS A 233 1.30 14.26 -18.04
N ILE A 234 1.48 14.46 -19.35
CA ILE A 234 0.44 14.13 -20.34
C ILE A 234 0.23 12.62 -20.42
N ALA A 235 1.33 11.84 -20.50
CA ALA A 235 1.26 10.39 -20.54
C ALA A 235 0.60 9.78 -19.29
N GLU A 236 0.91 10.33 -18.11
CA GLU A 236 0.28 9.97 -16.85
C GLU A 236 -1.24 10.23 -16.88
N LEU A 237 -1.67 11.42 -17.30
CA LEU A 237 -3.08 11.74 -17.42
C LEU A 237 -3.80 10.79 -18.39
N VAL A 238 -3.20 10.50 -19.54
CA VAL A 238 -3.75 9.54 -20.51
C VAL A 238 -3.85 8.15 -19.89
N ALA A 239 -2.81 7.67 -19.19
CA ALA A 239 -2.83 6.37 -18.53
C ALA A 239 -3.96 6.26 -17.49
N TRP A 240 -4.17 7.29 -16.67
CA TRP A 240 -5.30 7.31 -15.72
C TRP A 240 -6.66 7.35 -16.41
N VAL A 241 -6.81 8.12 -17.50
CA VAL A 241 -8.06 8.15 -18.28
C VAL A 241 -8.35 6.77 -18.86
N LEU A 242 -7.35 6.09 -19.44
CA LEU A 242 -7.52 4.74 -19.97
C LEU A 242 -7.86 3.72 -18.87
N LEU A 243 -7.23 3.81 -17.70
CA LEU A 243 -7.55 2.98 -16.54
C LEU A 243 -9.02 3.17 -16.09
N VAL A 244 -9.45 4.43 -15.98
CA VAL A 244 -10.84 4.75 -15.61
C VAL A 244 -11.81 4.23 -16.66
N ILE A 245 -11.52 4.40 -17.96
CA ILE A 245 -12.32 3.82 -19.05
C ILE A 245 -12.40 2.29 -18.90
N ASP A 246 -11.30 1.63 -18.57
CA ASP A 246 -11.31 0.17 -18.38
C ASP A 246 -12.18 -0.25 -17.19
N CYS A 247 -12.17 0.48 -16.08
CA CYS A 247 -13.05 0.22 -14.94
C CYS A 247 -14.55 0.31 -15.29
N TYR A 248 -14.93 1.17 -16.25
CA TYR A 248 -16.35 1.33 -16.65
C TYR A 248 -16.79 0.43 -17.81
N PHE A 249 -15.91 0.17 -18.76
CA PHE A 249 -16.24 -0.46 -20.04
C PHE A 249 -15.48 -1.77 -20.28
N SER A 250 -14.50 -2.09 -19.45
CA SER A 250 -13.70 -3.32 -19.48
C SER A 250 -13.04 -3.66 -20.83
N PRO A 251 -12.55 -2.69 -21.63
CA PRO A 251 -11.96 -3.00 -22.94
C PRO A 251 -10.71 -3.86 -22.84
N LEU A 252 -9.86 -3.66 -21.81
CA LEU A 252 -8.67 -4.47 -21.59
C LEU A 252 -9.03 -5.88 -21.12
N HIS A 253 -9.99 -6.02 -20.21
CA HIS A 253 -10.54 -7.30 -19.81
C HIS A 253 -11.10 -8.06 -21.02
N ASN A 254 -11.95 -7.43 -21.82
CA ASN A 254 -12.53 -8.05 -23.00
C ASN A 254 -11.46 -8.45 -24.04
N MET A 255 -10.42 -7.63 -24.23
CA MET A 255 -9.29 -7.96 -25.10
C MET A 255 -8.49 -9.15 -24.56
N ALA A 256 -8.24 -9.20 -23.26
CA ALA A 256 -7.53 -10.30 -22.63
C ALA A 256 -8.35 -11.61 -22.72
N TYR A 257 -9.69 -11.57 -22.55
CA TYR A 257 -10.60 -12.70 -22.82
C TYR A 257 -10.52 -13.18 -24.26
N TRP A 258 -10.53 -12.26 -25.20
CA TRP A 258 -10.44 -12.59 -26.60
C TRP A 258 -9.11 -13.28 -26.95
N ILE A 259 -7.98 -12.76 -26.42
CA ILE A 259 -6.66 -13.36 -26.61
C ILE A 259 -6.59 -14.76 -25.98
N ALA A 260 -7.04 -14.91 -24.71
CA ALA A 260 -7.02 -16.18 -24.00
C ALA A 260 -7.83 -17.27 -24.75
N GLY A 261 -9.02 -16.95 -25.22
CA GLY A 261 -9.88 -17.86 -26.00
C GLY A 261 -9.28 -18.28 -27.35
N HIS A 262 -8.25 -17.58 -27.87
CA HIS A 262 -7.54 -17.97 -29.09
C HIS A 262 -6.26 -18.79 -28.80
N ILE A 263 -5.81 -18.86 -27.55
CA ILE A 263 -4.58 -19.57 -27.16
C ILE A 263 -4.89 -20.97 -26.61
N SER A 264 -6.01 -21.16 -25.90
CA SER A 264 -6.40 -22.47 -25.38
C SER A 264 -7.91 -22.66 -25.27
N ASP A 265 -8.38 -23.89 -25.56
CA ASP A 265 -9.80 -24.27 -25.43
C ASP A 265 -10.27 -24.34 -23.97
N ASP A 266 -9.33 -24.46 -23.01
CA ASP A 266 -9.60 -24.54 -21.57
C ASP A 266 -9.50 -23.19 -20.84
N ALA A 267 -9.46 -22.08 -21.59
CA ALA A 267 -9.18 -20.74 -21.07
C ALA A 267 -10.22 -20.20 -20.06
N GLY A 268 -11.40 -20.84 -19.95
CA GLY A 268 -12.47 -20.38 -19.05
C GLY A 268 -12.16 -20.47 -17.57
N GLU A 269 -11.42 -21.49 -17.11
CA GLU A 269 -11.10 -21.69 -15.69
C GLU A 269 -9.81 -20.97 -15.26
N TRP A 270 -8.83 -20.84 -16.16
CA TRP A 270 -7.56 -20.13 -15.90
C TRP A 270 -7.77 -18.61 -15.80
N TYR A 271 -8.83 -18.11 -16.38
CA TYR A 271 -8.98 -16.71 -16.76
C TYR A 271 -9.35 -15.77 -15.59
N ILE A 272 -10.12 -16.20 -14.60
CA ILE A 272 -10.57 -15.30 -13.51
C ILE A 272 -9.39 -14.85 -12.63
N GLY A 273 -8.43 -15.71 -12.34
CA GLY A 273 -7.19 -15.35 -11.65
C GLY A 273 -6.19 -14.57 -12.52
N ASP A 274 -6.18 -14.82 -13.83
CA ASP A 274 -5.21 -14.21 -14.74
C ASP A 274 -5.57 -12.78 -15.15
N SER A 275 -6.87 -12.41 -15.18
CA SER A 275 -7.28 -11.03 -15.51
C SER A 275 -6.81 -10.02 -14.47
N ASP A 276 -6.89 -10.37 -13.18
CA ASP A 276 -6.41 -9.55 -12.08
C ASP A 276 -4.89 -9.41 -12.14
N ASN A 277 -4.16 -10.45 -12.53
CA ASN A 277 -2.73 -10.41 -12.73
C ASN A 277 -2.33 -9.53 -13.92
N VAL A 278 -3.06 -9.57 -15.04
CA VAL A 278 -2.82 -8.67 -16.18
C VAL A 278 -3.04 -7.22 -15.78
N PHE A 279 -4.15 -6.92 -15.11
CA PHE A 279 -4.42 -5.58 -14.59
C PHE A 279 -3.32 -5.13 -13.62
N LEU A 280 -2.91 -5.99 -12.69
CA LEU A 280 -1.84 -5.74 -11.73
C LEU A 280 -0.53 -5.39 -12.43
N LEU A 281 -0.11 -6.18 -13.42
CA LEU A 281 1.13 -5.94 -14.17
C LEU A 281 1.06 -4.63 -14.97
N LEU A 282 -0.07 -4.34 -15.61
CA LEU A 282 -0.29 -3.07 -16.31
C LEU A 282 -0.23 -1.89 -15.32
N PHE A 283 -0.86 -2.02 -14.16
CA PHE A 283 -0.81 -0.99 -13.14
C PHE A 283 0.61 -0.76 -12.62
N ILE A 284 1.32 -1.83 -12.23
CA ILE A 284 2.68 -1.74 -11.68
C ILE A 284 3.67 -1.18 -12.71
N TYR A 285 3.62 -1.62 -13.98
CA TYR A 285 4.64 -1.28 -14.98
C TYR A 285 4.24 -0.12 -15.91
N THR A 286 3.03 0.43 -15.80
CA THR A 286 2.59 1.55 -16.63
C THR A 286 2.05 2.71 -15.81
N VAL A 287 0.92 2.54 -15.12
CA VAL A 287 0.25 3.65 -14.41
C VAL A 287 1.08 4.14 -13.22
N SER A 288 1.52 3.23 -12.35
CA SER A 288 2.32 3.58 -11.17
C SER A 288 3.63 4.30 -11.51
N PRO A 289 4.48 3.82 -12.43
CA PRO A 289 5.70 4.53 -12.80
C PRO A 289 5.45 5.88 -13.45
N LEU A 290 4.47 6.00 -14.36
CA LEU A 290 4.13 7.29 -14.96
C LEU A 290 3.70 8.30 -13.90
N THR A 291 2.86 7.88 -12.94
CA THR A 291 2.39 8.75 -11.85
C THR A 291 3.54 9.21 -10.96
N ILE A 292 4.43 8.29 -10.55
CA ILE A 292 5.58 8.65 -9.69
C ILE A 292 6.55 9.58 -10.43
N LEU A 293 6.88 9.27 -11.69
CA LEU A 293 7.79 10.10 -12.49
C LEU A 293 7.20 11.49 -12.78
N ALA A 294 5.94 11.53 -13.20
CA ALA A 294 5.26 12.79 -13.49
C ALA A 294 5.23 13.71 -12.27
N LEU A 295 4.82 13.20 -11.10
CA LEU A 295 4.74 13.99 -9.87
C LEU A 295 6.12 14.40 -9.34
N ALA A 296 7.10 13.50 -9.36
CA ALA A 296 8.46 13.80 -8.93
C ALA A 296 9.10 14.90 -9.82
N LEU A 297 8.91 14.81 -11.15
CA LEU A 297 9.45 15.78 -12.08
C LEU A 297 8.62 17.09 -12.11
N HIS A 298 7.30 17.01 -11.88
CA HIS A 298 6.47 18.19 -11.72
C HIS A 298 6.95 19.06 -10.55
N GLU A 299 7.28 18.47 -9.41
CA GLU A 299 7.83 19.22 -8.28
C GLU A 299 9.27 19.68 -8.52
N ARG A 300 10.15 18.80 -9.02
CA ARG A 300 11.59 19.09 -9.13
C ARG A 300 11.95 20.00 -10.31
N VAL A 301 11.28 19.83 -11.44
CA VAL A 301 11.62 20.48 -12.72
C VAL A 301 10.64 21.60 -13.07
N LEU A 302 9.33 21.34 -12.94
CA LEU A 302 8.28 22.33 -13.26
C LEU A 302 7.92 23.23 -12.08
N LYS A 303 8.50 22.98 -10.88
CA LYS A 303 8.32 23.78 -9.66
C LYS A 303 6.89 23.81 -9.13
N GLY A 304 6.14 22.72 -9.35
CA GLY A 304 4.80 22.55 -8.77
C GLY A 304 4.81 22.63 -7.24
N ASN A 305 3.81 23.29 -6.67
CA ASN A 305 3.69 23.45 -5.23
C ASN A 305 2.68 22.45 -4.65
N TRP A 306 3.18 21.43 -3.98
CA TRP A 306 2.40 20.36 -3.35
C TRP A 306 2.35 20.46 -1.82
N GLN A 307 3.00 21.46 -1.22
CA GLN A 307 3.17 21.56 0.22
C GLN A 307 1.83 21.58 0.98
N ARG A 308 0.80 22.22 0.41
CA ARG A 308 -0.53 22.32 1.04
C ARG A 308 -1.23 20.95 1.20
N PHE A 309 -0.94 20.01 0.32
CA PHE A 309 -1.58 18.70 0.29
C PHE A 309 -0.75 17.60 0.99
N SER A 310 0.51 17.90 1.34
CA SER A 310 1.41 16.89 1.90
C SER A 310 1.02 16.40 3.29
N PHE A 311 0.09 17.07 3.97
CA PHE A 311 -0.42 16.62 5.28
C PHE A 311 -1.14 15.26 5.19
N VAL A 312 -1.82 14.95 4.08
CA VAL A 312 -2.44 13.63 3.89
C VAL A 312 -1.39 12.52 3.82
N GLY A 313 -0.20 12.85 3.30
CA GLY A 313 0.95 11.94 3.31
C GLY A 313 1.54 11.71 4.69
N ASP A 314 1.48 12.69 5.58
CA ASP A 314 1.94 12.55 6.97
C ASP A 314 1.10 11.52 7.73
N ILE A 315 -0.21 11.52 7.51
CA ILE A 315 -1.16 10.60 8.16
C ILE A 315 -1.39 9.29 7.40
N SER A 316 -0.74 9.08 6.25
CA SER A 316 -1.01 7.93 5.38
C SER A 316 -0.79 6.57 6.05
N TYR A 317 0.22 6.46 6.92
CA TYR A 317 0.49 5.25 7.68
C TYR A 317 -0.58 4.98 8.74
N SER A 318 -0.99 6.02 9.47
CA SER A 318 -2.13 5.94 10.38
C SER A 318 -3.41 5.55 9.66
N THR A 319 -3.71 6.18 8.51
CA THR A 319 -4.89 5.86 7.69
C THR A 319 -4.90 4.38 7.31
N TYR A 320 -3.74 3.87 6.88
CA TYR A 320 -3.61 2.49 6.47
C TYR A 320 -3.76 1.48 7.61
N LEU A 321 -3.28 1.76 8.82
CA LEU A 321 -3.38 0.83 9.94
C LEU A 321 -4.64 1.00 10.78
N LEU A 322 -5.25 2.19 10.83
CA LEU A 322 -6.41 2.47 11.68
C LEU A 322 -7.75 2.23 10.99
N HIS A 323 -7.81 2.17 9.63
CA HIS A 323 -9.10 2.01 8.97
C HIS A 323 -9.79 0.69 9.32
N PHE A 324 -9.05 -0.43 9.37
CA PHE A 324 -9.64 -1.74 9.68
C PHE A 324 -10.12 -1.85 11.14
N PRO A 325 -9.32 -1.52 12.19
CA PRO A 325 -9.86 -1.49 13.55
C PRO A 325 -11.04 -0.53 13.72
N MET A 326 -11.10 0.57 12.97
CA MET A 326 -12.26 1.46 12.98
C MET A 326 -13.47 0.84 12.28
N GLN A 327 -13.28 0.12 11.14
CA GLN A 327 -14.34 -0.67 10.52
C GLN A 327 -14.88 -1.74 11.47
N LEU A 328 -13.99 -2.50 12.12
CA LEU A 328 -14.36 -3.53 13.09
C LEU A 328 -15.11 -2.94 14.29
N SER A 329 -14.71 -1.77 14.78
CA SER A 329 -15.42 -1.06 15.84
C SER A 329 -16.83 -0.66 15.40
N LEU A 330 -16.97 -0.13 14.18
CA LEU A 330 -18.27 0.25 13.63
C LEU A 330 -19.14 -0.98 13.36
N ALA A 331 -18.56 -2.09 12.89
CA ALA A 331 -19.27 -3.36 12.71
C ALA A 331 -19.77 -3.94 14.06
N LEU A 332 -18.97 -3.82 15.12
CA LEU A 332 -19.37 -4.22 16.47
C LEU A 332 -20.53 -3.36 16.99
N ILE A 333 -20.49 -2.04 16.77
CA ILE A 333 -21.60 -1.11 17.06
C ILE A 333 -22.83 -1.50 16.26
N ALA A 334 -22.69 -1.77 14.96
CA ALA A 334 -23.79 -2.18 14.10
C ALA A 334 -24.44 -3.49 14.58
N ALA A 335 -23.62 -4.47 14.97
CA ALA A 335 -24.12 -5.73 15.54
C ALA A 335 -24.88 -5.50 16.86
N HIS A 336 -24.38 -4.63 17.74
CA HIS A 336 -25.05 -4.30 19.02
C HIS A 336 -26.42 -3.64 18.83
N PHE A 337 -26.54 -2.75 17.84
CA PHE A 337 -27.79 -2.03 17.55
C PHE A 337 -28.63 -2.70 16.45
N ALA A 338 -28.26 -3.91 16.01
CA ALA A 338 -28.94 -4.65 14.95
C ALA A 338 -29.12 -3.82 13.65
N LEU A 339 -28.12 -3.00 13.30
CA LEU A 339 -28.15 -2.24 12.06
C LEU A 339 -27.98 -3.18 10.87
N THR A 340 -28.80 -2.99 9.84
CA THR A 340 -28.72 -3.78 8.61
C THR A 340 -27.61 -3.25 7.67
N PRO A 341 -27.15 -4.04 6.69
CA PRO A 341 -26.21 -3.58 5.65
C PRO A 341 -26.65 -2.30 4.94
N ALA A 342 -27.97 -2.03 4.82
CA ALA A 342 -28.50 -0.80 4.24
C ALA A 342 -28.01 0.48 4.94
N PHE A 343 -27.59 0.40 6.22
CA PHE A 343 -26.95 1.52 6.91
C PHE A 343 -25.65 1.94 6.20
N PHE A 344 -24.90 0.98 5.68
CA PHE A 344 -23.62 1.22 5.00
C PHE A 344 -23.76 1.61 3.52
N GLU A 345 -24.97 1.54 2.95
CA GLU A 345 -25.31 2.06 1.63
C GLU A 345 -25.45 3.59 1.65
N ASN A 346 -25.60 4.17 2.83
CA ASN A 346 -25.80 5.60 3.00
C ASN A 346 -24.48 6.38 2.82
N GLY A 347 -24.46 7.33 1.89
CA GLY A 347 -23.32 8.21 1.67
C GLY A 347 -22.89 9.04 2.88
N VAL A 348 -23.84 9.39 3.79
CA VAL A 348 -23.52 10.11 5.03
C VAL A 348 -22.66 9.22 5.95
N ALA A 349 -22.93 7.90 6.02
CA ALA A 349 -22.13 6.97 6.80
C ALA A 349 -20.69 6.93 6.31
N LEU A 350 -20.47 6.90 5.00
CA LEU A 350 -19.15 6.96 4.38
C LEU A 350 -18.43 8.28 4.72
N PHE A 351 -19.08 9.44 4.57
CA PHE A 351 -18.48 10.73 4.90
C PHE A 351 -18.12 10.86 6.38
N VAL A 352 -19.02 10.45 7.29
CA VAL A 352 -18.75 10.47 8.73
C VAL A 352 -17.58 9.56 9.07
N PHE A 353 -17.53 8.36 8.48
CA PHE A 353 -16.40 7.45 8.65
C PHE A 353 -15.08 8.11 8.25
N TYR A 354 -15.01 8.72 7.06
CA TYR A 354 -13.80 9.41 6.61
C TYR A 354 -13.42 10.59 7.49
N ALA A 355 -14.39 11.40 7.92
CA ALA A 355 -14.13 12.54 8.80
C ALA A 355 -13.53 12.10 10.14
N VAL A 356 -14.11 11.05 10.75
CA VAL A 356 -13.62 10.47 12.01
C VAL A 356 -12.25 9.81 11.79
N LEU A 357 -12.04 9.06 10.71
CA LEU A 357 -10.79 8.41 10.39
C LEU A 357 -9.66 9.44 10.23
N ILE A 358 -9.87 10.48 9.44
CA ILE A 358 -8.87 11.54 9.21
C ILE A 358 -8.54 12.25 10.53
N GLY A 359 -9.53 12.58 11.34
CA GLY A 359 -9.34 13.18 12.66
C GLY A 359 -8.54 12.28 13.59
N LEU A 360 -8.89 10.99 13.67
CA LEU A 360 -8.17 9.99 14.48
C LEU A 360 -6.72 9.80 13.98
N CYS A 361 -6.51 9.76 12.66
CA CYS A 361 -5.18 9.64 12.06
C CYS A 361 -4.31 10.87 12.35
N ALA A 362 -4.87 12.07 12.26
CA ALA A 362 -4.17 13.30 12.60
C ALA A 362 -3.79 13.35 14.10
N LEU A 363 -4.68 12.89 14.98
CA LEU A 363 -4.41 12.75 16.41
C LEU A 363 -3.32 11.70 16.66
N SER A 364 -3.43 10.51 16.08
CA SER A 364 -2.43 9.44 16.17
C SER A 364 -1.06 9.92 15.74
N PHE A 365 -0.98 10.55 14.57
CA PHE A 365 0.29 11.04 14.03
C PHE A 365 0.96 12.07 14.94
N ASN A 366 0.20 13.07 15.44
CA ASN A 366 0.76 14.16 16.22
C ASN A 366 0.99 13.80 17.69
N ALA A 367 0.08 13.06 18.33
CA ALA A 367 0.11 12.77 19.74
C ALA A 367 0.83 11.45 20.09
N PHE A 368 0.93 10.51 19.14
CA PHE A 368 1.49 9.19 19.40
C PHE A 368 2.70 8.88 18.50
N GLU A 369 2.53 8.83 17.18
CA GLU A 369 3.57 8.33 16.28
C GLU A 369 4.84 9.19 16.30
N ARG A 370 4.71 10.50 16.10
CA ARG A 370 5.88 11.42 16.11
C ARG A 370 6.60 11.45 17.45
N PRO A 371 5.92 11.60 18.59
CA PRO A 371 6.57 11.56 19.91
C PRO A 371 7.25 10.22 20.19
N MET A 372 6.58 9.09 19.90
CA MET A 372 7.14 7.76 20.12
C MET A 372 8.37 7.51 19.25
N GLN A 373 8.30 7.91 17.97
CA GLN A 373 9.44 7.81 17.05
C GLN A 373 10.63 8.66 17.53
N ALA A 374 10.39 9.88 17.99
CA ALA A 374 11.44 10.75 18.53
C ALA A 374 12.06 10.15 19.78
N TRP A 375 11.25 9.64 20.69
CA TRP A 375 11.70 8.99 21.91
C TRP A 375 12.59 7.77 21.63
N LEU A 376 12.12 6.84 20.78
CA LEU A 376 12.88 5.64 20.40
C LEU A 376 14.20 6.00 19.75
N ARG A 377 14.24 7.00 18.87
CA ARG A 377 15.48 7.46 18.24
C ARG A 377 16.45 8.10 19.23
N GLY A 378 15.93 8.83 20.22
CA GLY A 378 16.73 9.39 21.31
C GLY A 378 17.46 8.32 22.13
N LEU A 379 16.86 7.14 22.34
CA LEU A 379 17.49 6.02 23.03
C LEU A 379 18.73 5.49 22.29
N SER A 380 18.73 5.51 20.96
CA SER A 380 19.88 5.04 20.17
C SER A 380 21.08 5.99 20.21
N HIS A 381 20.86 7.29 20.37
CA HIS A 381 21.96 8.29 20.48
C HIS A 381 22.70 8.21 21.82
N LYS A 382 21.99 7.82 22.88
CA LYS A 382 22.60 7.66 24.22
C LYS A 382 23.50 6.40 24.35
N ARG A 383 23.42 5.46 23.40
CA ARG A 383 24.20 4.21 23.41
C ARG A 383 25.48 4.27 22.57
N SER A 384 25.73 5.32 21.81
CA SER A 384 27.02 5.52 21.15
C SER A 384 27.98 6.12 22.19
N PRO A 385 29.09 5.44 22.57
CA PRO A 385 30.10 6.05 23.42
C PRO A 385 30.64 7.28 22.71
N ALA A 386 30.95 8.34 23.50
CA ALA A 386 31.68 9.48 23.00
C ALA A 386 32.98 9.00 22.36
N PRO A 387 33.42 9.56 21.23
CA PRO A 387 34.74 9.25 20.70
C PRO A 387 35.75 9.69 21.74
N GLU A 388 36.61 8.75 22.22
CA GLU A 388 37.80 9.01 22.98
C GLU A 388 38.83 9.80 22.17
#